data_d4d334b4fb024d2b19063cf9ebd5ed2f
#
_entry.id   d4d334b4fb024d2b19063cf9ebd5ed2f
#
_cell.length_a   1.000
_cell.length_b   1.000
_cell.length_c   1.000
_cell.angle_alpha   90.00
_cell.angle_beta   90.00
_cell.angle_gamma   90.00
#
_symmetry.space_group_name_H-M   'P 1'
#
loop_
_entity.id
_entity.type
_entity.pdbx_description
1 polymer ?
#
loop_
_entity_poly.entity_id
_entity_poly.type
_entity_poly.pdbx_seq_one_letter_code
_entity_poly.pdbx_strand_id
1 'polypeptide(L)'
;ISSFDLYKVSDENSQSKNKATGEENITKPILFKSGNKKNPNAIKIATPSKNYQNRIEKVRTGIFTHEILSKINSEKDVERTLEAYVLEGIITLEEKAVIHHRISNIINHDIYSKFFVENQLVINEKDIMISENGESQIYRPDRLINTGEGYIIIDFKTGDEQEKHLVQINEYKSVLEKLGKKVLETQLVYV
;
A
#
# COMPACT_ATOMS: atom_id res chain seq x y z
N ILE A 1 9.81 14.23 -19.74
CA ILE A 1 9.18 14.01 -21.04
C ILE A 1 9.86 12.80 -21.65
N SER A 2 9.29 11.63 -21.49
CA SER A 2 9.76 10.42 -22.19
C SER A 2 8.68 9.98 -23.15
N SER A 3 9.00 10.11 -24.43
CA SER A 3 8.23 9.60 -25.54
C SER A 3 8.33 8.08 -25.60
N PHE A 4 7.19 7.40 -25.57
CA PHE A 4 7.13 5.97 -25.89
C PHE A 4 7.16 5.81 -27.42
N ASP A 5 8.25 5.26 -27.95
CA ASP A 5 8.34 4.85 -29.33
C ASP A 5 7.49 3.60 -29.59
N LEU A 6 6.50 3.76 -30.44
CA LEU A 6 5.69 2.66 -30.94
C LEU A 6 6.46 1.89 -32.02
N TYR A 7 6.65 0.61 -31.84
CA TYR A 7 7.27 -0.30 -32.79
C TYR A 7 6.53 -0.30 -34.14
N LYS A 8 7.27 -0.01 -35.21
CA LYS A 8 6.83 -0.27 -36.59
C LYS A 8 7.09 -1.73 -36.90
N VAL A 9 6.01 -2.48 -37.19
CA VAL A 9 6.10 -3.78 -37.85
C VAL A 9 6.01 -3.51 -39.34
N SER A 10 7.07 -3.80 -40.08
CA SER A 10 7.12 -3.77 -41.52
C SER A 10 6.66 -5.13 -42.06
N ASP A 11 5.52 -5.19 -42.72
CA ASP A 11 5.15 -6.31 -43.55
C ASP A 11 5.77 -6.13 -44.94
N GLU A 12 6.76 -6.96 -45.28
CA GLU A 12 7.20 -7.19 -46.63
C GLU A 12 6.31 -8.25 -47.28
N ASN A 13 5.53 -7.88 -48.24
CA ASN A 13 5.37 -8.54 -49.55
C ASN A 13 4.14 -8.03 -50.31
N SER A 14 4.36 -7.25 -51.32
CA SER A 14 3.77 -7.46 -52.66
C SER A 14 4.32 -6.44 -53.64
N GLN A 15 4.97 -6.98 -54.67
CA GLN A 15 5.38 -6.24 -55.85
C GLN A 15 4.18 -5.78 -56.68
N SER A 16 4.15 -4.53 -57.09
CA SER A 16 3.82 -4.15 -58.47
C SER A 16 4.02 -2.65 -58.76
N LYS A 17 4.91 -2.43 -59.72
CA LYS A 17 5.03 -1.40 -60.78
C LYS A 17 4.46 0.01 -60.60
N ASN A 18 5.42 0.91 -60.52
CA ASN A 18 5.55 2.26 -61.16
C ASN A 18 4.34 3.03 -61.65
N LYS A 19 4.14 4.22 -61.13
CA LYS A 19 4.26 5.50 -61.89
C LYS A 19 4.35 6.67 -60.91
N ALA A 20 5.34 7.52 -61.16
CA ALA A 20 5.60 8.74 -60.45
C ALA A 20 4.55 9.81 -60.75
N THR A 21 3.95 10.41 -59.73
CA THR A 21 3.48 11.78 -59.70
C THR A 21 3.48 12.20 -58.23
N GLY A 22 4.16 13.31 -57.93
CA GLY A 22 4.33 13.77 -56.58
C GLY A 22 3.02 14.27 -55.97
N GLU A 23 2.63 13.62 -54.91
CA GLU A 23 1.68 14.13 -53.94
C GLU A 23 2.19 13.73 -52.51
N GLU A 24 2.28 14.70 -51.65
CA GLU A 24 2.65 14.50 -50.26
C GLU A 24 1.70 13.52 -49.60
N ASN A 25 2.18 12.31 -49.35
CA ASN A 25 1.43 11.31 -48.60
C ASN A 25 1.37 11.68 -47.12
N ILE A 26 0.35 12.45 -46.75
CA ILE A 26 -0.10 12.57 -45.37
C ILE A 26 -0.64 11.18 -44.98
N THR A 27 0.16 10.38 -44.28
CA THR A 27 -0.26 9.11 -43.71
C THR A 27 -1.39 9.36 -42.72
N LYS A 28 -2.63 9.08 -43.09
CA LYS A 28 -3.77 9.12 -42.17
C LYS A 28 -3.52 8.09 -41.06
N PRO A 29 -3.78 8.44 -39.78
CA PRO A 29 -3.64 7.49 -38.70
C PRO A 29 -4.54 6.27 -38.94
N ILE A 30 -3.96 5.09 -38.82
CA ILE A 30 -4.70 3.84 -38.94
C ILE A 30 -5.60 3.71 -37.72
N LEU A 31 -6.89 3.98 -37.91
CA LEU A 31 -7.91 3.73 -36.89
C LEU A 31 -8.18 2.23 -36.86
N PHE A 32 -7.70 1.56 -35.80
CA PHE A 32 -8.10 0.18 -35.56
C PHE A 32 -9.59 0.14 -35.21
N LYS A 33 -10.43 -0.18 -36.17
CA LYS A 33 -11.81 -0.57 -35.92
C LYS A 33 -11.78 -1.95 -35.27
N SER A 34 -12.16 -2.04 -34.00
CA SER A 34 -12.46 -3.30 -33.35
C SER A 34 -13.61 -3.98 -34.08
N GLY A 35 -13.30 -4.74 -35.11
CA GLY A 35 -14.25 -5.55 -35.83
C GLY A 35 -14.51 -6.85 -35.05
N ASN A 36 -15.76 -7.25 -34.97
CA ASN A 36 -16.29 -8.45 -34.31
C ASN A 36 -15.85 -9.79 -34.96
N LYS A 37 -14.63 -9.90 -35.44
CA LYS A 37 -14.08 -11.19 -35.87
C LYS A 37 -13.25 -11.75 -34.74
N LYS A 38 -13.67 -12.89 -34.22
CA LYS A 38 -12.99 -13.70 -33.22
C LYS A 38 -11.58 -14.03 -33.74
N ASN A 39 -10.63 -13.13 -33.48
CA ASN A 39 -9.23 -13.42 -33.67
C ASN A 39 -8.73 -14.03 -32.36
N PRO A 40 -8.37 -15.34 -32.33
CA PRO A 40 -7.94 -16.01 -31.11
C PRO A 40 -6.67 -15.37 -30.49
N ASN A 41 -5.95 -14.56 -31.27
CA ASN A 41 -4.72 -13.90 -30.84
C ASN A 41 -4.91 -12.41 -30.48
N ALA A 42 -6.16 -11.91 -30.44
CA ALA A 42 -6.39 -10.52 -30.06
C ALA A 42 -6.20 -10.34 -28.56
N ILE A 43 -5.20 -9.58 -28.17
CA ILE A 43 -5.02 -9.13 -26.78
C ILE A 43 -6.16 -8.17 -26.47
N LYS A 44 -7.12 -8.61 -25.65
CA LYS A 44 -8.17 -7.75 -25.13
C LYS A 44 -7.62 -7.01 -23.90
N ILE A 45 -7.29 -5.75 -24.07
CA ILE A 45 -7.01 -4.86 -22.93
C ILE A 45 -8.36 -4.46 -22.35
N ALA A 46 -8.74 -5.09 -21.25
CA ALA A 46 -9.94 -4.70 -20.52
C ALA A 46 -9.62 -3.45 -19.69
N THR A 47 -10.34 -2.36 -19.92
CA THR A 47 -10.28 -1.20 -19.03
C THR A 47 -10.91 -1.60 -17.68
N PRO A 48 -10.22 -1.43 -16.55
CA PRO A 48 -10.78 -1.78 -15.26
C PRO A 48 -12.09 -1.02 -15.00
N SER A 49 -13.10 -1.70 -14.46
CA SER A 49 -14.35 -1.04 -14.09
C SER A 49 -14.10 0.00 -12.98
N LYS A 50 -14.96 1.04 -12.88
CA LYS A 50 -14.88 2.04 -11.82
C LYS A 50 -14.88 1.40 -10.43
N ASN A 51 -15.68 0.36 -10.22
CA ASN A 51 -15.73 -0.37 -8.95
C ASN A 51 -14.41 -1.07 -8.62
N TYR A 52 -13.74 -1.61 -9.62
CA TYR A 52 -12.43 -2.23 -9.44
C TYR A 52 -11.35 -1.19 -9.13
N GLN A 53 -11.35 -0.04 -9.84
CA GLN A 53 -10.44 1.07 -9.57
C GLN A 53 -10.63 1.62 -8.16
N ASN A 54 -11.87 1.90 -7.73
CA ASN A 54 -12.19 2.36 -6.38
C ASN A 54 -11.76 1.35 -5.31
N ARG A 55 -11.85 0.05 -5.59
CA ARG A 55 -11.39 -0.99 -4.66
C ARG A 55 -9.88 -0.99 -4.53
N ILE A 56 -9.14 -0.89 -5.63
CA ILE A 56 -7.67 -0.80 -5.61
C ILE A 56 -7.24 0.44 -4.83
N GLU A 57 -7.85 1.59 -5.07
CA GLU A 57 -7.55 2.85 -4.40
C GLU A 57 -7.77 2.76 -2.89
N LYS A 58 -8.89 2.16 -2.46
CA LYS A 58 -9.15 1.94 -1.03
C LYS A 58 -8.11 1.02 -0.38
N VAL A 59 -7.75 -0.08 -1.04
CA VAL A 59 -6.72 -1.01 -0.56
C VAL A 59 -5.37 -0.30 -0.48
N ARG A 60 -4.99 0.44 -1.52
CA ARG A 60 -3.74 1.21 -1.57
C ARG A 60 -3.68 2.25 -0.45
N THR A 61 -4.75 3.01 -0.26
CA THR A 61 -4.83 4.02 0.81
C THR A 61 -4.72 3.37 2.19
N GLY A 62 -5.36 2.21 2.41
CA GLY A 62 -5.25 1.44 3.66
C GLY A 62 -3.81 0.98 3.93
N ILE A 63 -3.14 0.43 2.92
CA ILE A 63 -1.73 -0.01 3.03
C ILE A 63 -0.83 1.16 3.42
N PHE A 64 -0.95 2.30 2.75
CA PHE A 64 -0.12 3.47 3.08
C PHE A 64 -0.46 4.08 4.44
N THR A 65 -1.74 4.08 4.83
CA THR A 65 -2.12 4.52 6.18
C THR A 65 -1.43 3.66 7.24
N HIS A 66 -1.49 2.34 7.09
CA HIS A 66 -0.80 1.40 7.98
C HIS A 66 0.72 1.64 7.99
N GLU A 67 1.34 1.71 6.82
CA GLU A 67 2.78 1.90 6.69
C GLU A 67 3.26 3.22 7.32
N ILE A 68 2.50 4.31 7.19
CA ILE A 68 2.84 5.59 7.80
C ILE A 68 2.64 5.54 9.31
N LEU A 69 1.55 4.93 9.81
CA LEU A 69 1.31 4.74 11.24
C LEU A 69 2.45 3.94 11.91
N SER A 70 3.06 3.01 11.18
CA SER A 70 4.21 2.25 11.70
C SER A 70 5.52 3.06 11.73
N LYS A 71 5.60 4.17 10.99
CA LYS A 71 6.81 5.03 10.91
C LYS A 71 6.76 6.25 11.82
N ILE A 72 5.59 6.68 12.25
CA ILE A 72 5.43 7.84 13.13
C ILE A 72 5.44 7.44 14.59
N ASN A 73 6.01 8.26 15.44
CA ASN A 73 5.95 8.09 16.90
C ASN A 73 4.85 8.95 17.52
N SER A 74 4.67 10.15 17.00
CA SER A 74 3.68 11.13 17.47
C SER A 74 3.06 11.88 16.29
N GLU A 75 2.06 12.72 16.55
CA GLU A 75 1.41 13.59 15.58
C GLU A 75 2.41 14.47 14.81
N LYS A 76 3.47 14.93 15.47
CA LYS A 76 4.50 15.81 14.85
C LYS A 76 5.23 15.15 13.68
N ASP A 77 5.25 13.82 13.63
CA ASP A 77 5.96 13.09 12.58
C ASP A 77 5.13 12.97 11.29
N VAL A 78 3.81 13.14 11.38
CA VAL A 78 2.87 12.85 10.29
C VAL A 78 3.19 13.64 9.04
N GLU A 79 3.24 14.96 9.16
CA GLU A 79 3.44 15.85 7.99
C GLU A 79 4.78 15.57 7.32
N ARG A 80 5.86 15.49 8.09
CA ARG A 80 7.20 15.19 7.56
C ARG A 80 7.25 13.84 6.84
N THR A 81 6.59 12.82 7.42
CA THR A 81 6.58 11.47 6.83
C THR A 81 5.81 11.47 5.51
N LEU A 82 4.65 12.11 5.47
CA LEU A 82 3.84 12.24 4.25
C LEU A 82 4.54 13.04 3.15
N GLU A 83 5.24 14.12 3.52
CA GLU A 83 6.03 14.91 2.56
C GLU A 83 7.16 14.08 1.94
N ALA A 84 7.85 13.28 2.74
CA ALA A 84 8.89 12.38 2.22
C ALA A 84 8.31 11.40 1.18
N TYR A 85 7.13 10.82 1.43
CA TYR A 85 6.47 9.90 0.50
C TYR A 85 6.05 10.59 -0.81
N VAL A 86 5.61 11.85 -0.75
CA VAL A 86 5.31 12.64 -1.96
C VAL A 86 6.58 12.93 -2.74
N LEU A 87 7.66 13.36 -2.07
CA LEU A 87 8.95 13.68 -2.70
C LEU A 87 9.58 12.45 -3.37
N GLU A 88 9.43 11.28 -2.77
CA GLU A 88 9.88 10.00 -3.32
C GLU A 88 8.96 9.48 -4.45
N GLY A 89 7.83 10.14 -4.71
CA GLY A 89 6.86 9.74 -5.72
C GLY A 89 6.08 8.46 -5.37
N ILE A 90 6.06 8.09 -4.09
CA ILE A 90 5.34 6.90 -3.60
C ILE A 90 3.84 7.17 -3.56
N ILE A 91 3.44 8.36 -3.13
CA ILE A 91 2.06 8.84 -3.11
C ILE A 91 1.92 10.17 -3.86
N THR A 92 0.73 10.45 -4.37
CA THR A 92 0.39 11.75 -4.96
C THR A 92 -0.01 12.77 -3.89
N LEU A 93 -0.13 14.04 -4.27
CA LEU A 93 -0.63 15.09 -3.37
C LEU A 93 -2.08 14.84 -2.96
N GLU A 94 -2.90 14.28 -3.86
CA GLU A 94 -4.30 13.92 -3.57
C GLU A 94 -4.34 12.77 -2.56
N GLU A 95 -3.52 11.73 -2.76
CA GLU A 95 -3.38 10.62 -1.81
C GLU A 95 -2.87 11.11 -0.45
N LYS A 96 -1.90 12.04 -0.42
CA LYS A 96 -1.42 12.66 0.82
C LYS A 96 -2.58 13.23 1.63
N ALA A 97 -3.46 14.02 1.01
CA ALA A 97 -4.59 14.64 1.71
C ALA A 97 -5.54 13.59 2.32
N VAL A 98 -5.85 12.53 1.58
CA VAL A 98 -6.72 11.45 2.07
C VAL A 98 -6.08 10.68 3.21
N ILE A 99 -4.81 10.31 3.08
CA ILE A 99 -4.06 9.57 4.09
C ILE A 99 -3.89 10.42 5.35
N HIS A 100 -3.52 11.69 5.20
CA HIS A 100 -3.40 12.64 6.32
C HIS A 100 -4.70 12.72 7.12
N HIS A 101 -5.84 12.87 6.45
CA HIS A 101 -7.15 12.93 7.12
C HIS A 101 -7.44 11.63 7.91
N ARG A 102 -7.15 10.46 7.34
CA ARG A 102 -7.33 9.18 8.04
C ARG A 102 -6.43 9.07 9.28
N ILE A 103 -5.16 9.38 9.13
CA ILE A 103 -4.20 9.36 10.24
C ILE A 103 -4.62 10.31 11.34
N SER A 104 -5.01 11.54 10.98
CA SER A 104 -5.49 12.54 11.96
C SER A 104 -6.71 12.04 12.73
N ASN A 105 -7.65 11.36 12.06
CA ASN A 105 -8.81 10.78 12.74
C ASN A 105 -8.42 9.69 13.74
N ILE A 106 -7.40 8.90 13.45
CA ILE A 106 -6.89 7.85 14.35
C ILE A 106 -6.16 8.48 15.55
N ILE A 107 -5.22 9.38 15.27
CA ILE A 107 -4.38 10.00 16.30
C ILE A 107 -5.20 10.86 17.26
N ASN A 108 -6.25 11.51 16.77
CA ASN A 108 -7.12 12.36 17.58
C ASN A 108 -8.37 11.63 18.13
N HIS A 109 -8.46 10.32 17.91
CA HIS A 109 -9.55 9.52 18.45
C HIS A 109 -9.41 9.34 19.97
N ASP A 110 -10.51 9.48 20.71
CA ASP A 110 -10.51 9.43 22.19
C ASP A 110 -9.80 8.20 22.79
N ILE A 111 -9.92 7.05 22.13
CA ILE A 111 -9.31 5.79 22.58
C ILE A 111 -7.84 5.69 22.17
N TYR A 112 -7.48 6.19 20.98
CA TYR A 112 -6.18 5.92 20.36
C TYR A 112 -5.14 7.02 20.57
N SER A 113 -5.58 8.25 20.87
CA SER A 113 -4.68 9.42 21.05
C SER A 113 -3.59 9.17 22.07
N LYS A 114 -3.89 8.43 23.13
CA LYS A 114 -2.91 8.03 24.18
C LYS A 114 -1.72 7.23 23.65
N PHE A 115 -1.81 6.65 22.47
CA PHE A 115 -0.75 5.85 21.86
C PHE A 115 0.20 6.65 20.97
N PHE A 116 -0.09 7.93 20.75
CA PHE A 116 0.68 8.82 19.89
C PHE A 116 1.22 10.05 20.62
N VAL A 117 1.40 9.94 21.92
CA VAL A 117 1.94 11.01 22.78
C VAL A 117 3.45 11.12 22.57
N GLU A 118 3.96 12.35 22.61
CA GLU A 118 5.40 12.61 22.53
C GLU A 118 6.18 11.97 23.69
N ASN A 119 7.43 11.68 23.42
CA ASN A 119 8.39 11.11 24.38
C ASN A 119 8.04 9.69 24.90
N GLN A 120 7.11 9.00 24.27
CA GLN A 120 6.91 7.57 24.52
C GLN A 120 8.06 6.76 23.91
N LEU A 121 8.46 5.69 24.59
CA LEU A 121 9.38 4.70 24.04
C LEU A 121 8.60 3.77 23.10
N VAL A 122 8.57 4.15 21.83
CA VAL A 122 7.86 3.41 20.77
C VAL A 122 8.83 2.54 19.99
N ILE A 123 8.42 1.31 19.72
CA ILE A 123 9.14 0.34 18.90
C ILE A 123 8.17 -0.11 17.81
N ASN A 124 8.43 0.30 16.57
CA ASN A 124 7.60 -0.03 15.44
C ASN A 124 8.21 -1.19 14.64
N GLU A 125 7.34 -2.08 14.13
CA GLU A 125 7.69 -3.17 13.18
C GLU A 125 8.94 -3.99 13.60
N LYS A 126 9.12 -4.26 14.89
CA LYS A 126 10.28 -4.98 15.39
C LYS A 126 10.01 -6.48 15.41
N ASP A 127 10.91 -7.24 14.81
CA ASP A 127 10.88 -8.69 14.88
C ASP A 127 11.17 -9.19 16.31
N ILE A 128 10.30 -10.06 16.77
CA ILE A 128 10.45 -10.84 17.99
C ILE A 128 10.65 -12.30 17.56
N MET A 129 11.83 -12.85 17.82
CA MET A 129 12.12 -14.24 17.50
C MET A 129 12.06 -15.10 18.75
N ILE A 130 11.30 -16.18 18.66
CA ILE A 130 11.28 -17.23 19.68
C ILE A 130 11.75 -18.54 19.05
N SER A 131 12.62 -19.26 19.74
CA SER A 131 13.04 -20.60 19.33
C SER A 131 12.56 -21.61 20.37
N GLU A 132 11.66 -22.50 19.96
CA GLU A 132 11.14 -23.60 20.79
C GLU A 132 11.31 -24.92 20.04
N ASN A 133 11.84 -25.94 20.72
CA ASN A 133 12.02 -27.30 20.16
C ASN A 133 12.82 -27.36 18.83
N GLY A 134 13.74 -26.39 18.60
CA GLY A 134 14.53 -26.33 17.38
C GLY A 134 13.84 -25.61 16.21
N GLU A 135 12.61 -25.18 16.37
CA GLU A 135 11.89 -24.34 15.42
C GLU A 135 11.93 -22.88 15.87
N SER A 136 12.21 -21.97 14.91
CA SER A 136 12.22 -20.53 15.17
C SER A 136 10.98 -19.90 14.55
N GLN A 137 10.25 -19.14 15.33
CA GLN A 137 9.09 -18.36 14.88
C GLN A 137 9.38 -16.87 15.04
N ILE A 138 8.95 -16.07 14.07
CA ILE A 138 9.10 -14.62 14.05
C ILE A 138 7.73 -13.99 14.17
N TYR A 139 7.60 -13.06 15.10
CA TYR A 139 6.40 -12.26 15.33
C TYR A 139 6.76 -10.78 15.13
N ARG A 140 5.91 -10.04 14.46
CA ARG A 140 6.16 -8.61 14.20
C ARG A 140 4.90 -7.81 14.49
N PRO A 141 4.72 -7.37 15.75
CA PRO A 141 3.68 -6.40 16.06
C PRO A 141 3.99 -5.05 15.39
N ASP A 142 2.96 -4.37 14.93
CA ASP A 142 3.12 -3.09 14.22
C ASP A 142 3.70 -2.02 15.14
N ARG A 143 3.23 -1.97 16.40
CA ARG A 143 3.68 -0.97 17.36
C ARG A 143 3.70 -1.52 18.79
N LEU A 144 4.81 -1.35 19.46
CA LEU A 144 4.97 -1.60 20.90
C LEU A 144 5.30 -0.30 21.60
N ILE A 145 4.61 -0.03 22.70
CA ILE A 145 4.91 1.11 23.58
C ILE A 145 5.42 0.58 24.91
N ASN A 146 6.66 0.94 25.26
CA ASN A 146 7.21 0.63 26.57
C ASN A 146 6.89 1.78 27.54
N THR A 147 6.06 1.50 28.53
CA THR A 147 5.64 2.48 29.54
C THR A 147 6.57 2.54 30.76
N GLY A 148 7.59 1.70 30.80
CA GLY A 148 8.43 1.48 32.02
C GLY A 148 7.84 0.45 32.99
N GLU A 149 6.52 0.31 33.05
CA GLU A 149 5.81 -0.70 33.86
C GLU A 149 5.45 -1.96 33.08
N GLY A 150 5.45 -1.87 31.76
CA GLY A 150 5.10 -2.95 30.84
C GLY A 150 4.94 -2.43 29.42
N TYR A 151 4.37 -3.28 28.58
CA TYR A 151 4.21 -3.02 27.16
C TYR A 151 2.73 -2.89 26.76
N ILE A 152 2.44 -1.97 25.85
CA ILE A 152 1.18 -1.91 25.12
C ILE A 152 1.46 -2.39 23.71
N ILE A 153 0.63 -3.30 23.21
CA ILE A 153 0.73 -3.85 21.85
C ILE A 153 -0.37 -3.22 21.01
N ILE A 154 -0.02 -2.66 19.87
CA ILE A 154 -0.98 -2.13 18.90
C ILE A 154 -0.72 -2.79 17.57
N ASP A 155 -1.81 -3.19 16.90
CA ASP A 155 -1.76 -3.81 15.59
C ASP A 155 -2.81 -3.15 14.69
N PHE A 156 -2.38 -2.59 13.57
CA PHE A 156 -3.22 -1.87 12.62
C PHE A 156 -3.82 -2.85 11.61
N LYS A 157 -5.12 -2.74 11.34
CA LYS A 157 -5.81 -3.63 10.40
C LYS A 157 -6.57 -2.83 9.34
N THR A 158 -6.47 -3.28 8.11
CA THR A 158 -7.28 -2.76 7.00
C THR A 158 -8.49 -3.65 6.78
N GLY A 159 -9.66 -3.03 6.56
CA GLY A 159 -10.93 -3.74 6.31
C GLY A 159 -11.71 -4.07 7.57
N ASP A 160 -12.57 -5.08 7.49
CA ASP A 160 -13.50 -5.43 8.56
C ASP A 160 -12.86 -6.25 9.68
N GLU A 161 -13.48 -6.20 10.86
CA GLU A 161 -13.09 -7.01 12.01
C GLU A 161 -13.19 -8.50 11.70
N GLN A 162 -12.15 -9.26 12.10
CA GLN A 162 -12.11 -10.72 11.91
C GLN A 162 -11.51 -11.39 13.15
N GLU A 163 -12.02 -12.56 13.51
CA GLU A 163 -11.51 -13.34 14.66
C GLU A 163 -10.00 -13.62 14.58
N LYS A 164 -9.48 -13.85 13.39
CA LYS A 164 -8.03 -14.06 13.21
C LYS A 164 -7.17 -12.91 13.72
N HIS A 165 -7.69 -11.66 13.71
CA HIS A 165 -6.95 -10.49 14.21
C HIS A 165 -6.81 -10.56 15.73
N LEU A 166 -7.87 -11.03 16.44
CA LEU A 166 -7.81 -11.26 17.88
C LEU A 166 -6.84 -12.39 18.24
N VAL A 167 -6.83 -13.46 17.45
CA VAL A 167 -5.86 -14.55 17.62
C VAL A 167 -4.45 -14.02 17.49
N GLN A 168 -4.14 -13.27 16.44
CA GLN A 168 -2.81 -12.72 16.19
C GLN A 168 -2.31 -11.80 17.30
N ILE A 169 -3.13 -10.86 17.77
CA ILE A 169 -2.70 -9.94 18.83
C ILE A 169 -2.50 -10.66 20.17
N ASN A 170 -3.29 -11.72 20.43
CA ASN A 170 -3.10 -12.58 21.60
C ASN A 170 -1.82 -13.44 21.50
N GLU A 171 -1.44 -13.86 20.30
CA GLU A 171 -0.14 -14.51 20.07
C GLU A 171 1.01 -13.55 20.41
N TYR A 172 0.97 -12.30 19.96
CA TYR A 172 1.98 -11.29 20.31
C TYR A 172 2.08 -11.09 21.82
N LYS A 173 0.94 -11.02 22.50
CA LYS A 173 0.91 -10.94 23.97
C LYS A 173 1.58 -12.14 24.60
N SER A 174 1.19 -13.35 24.23
CA SER A 174 1.75 -14.59 24.75
C SER A 174 3.26 -14.67 24.56
N VAL A 175 3.73 -14.24 23.38
CA VAL A 175 5.16 -14.21 23.04
C VAL A 175 5.94 -13.26 23.95
N LEU A 176 5.46 -12.05 24.17
CA LEU A 176 6.11 -11.09 25.08
C LEU A 176 6.10 -11.58 26.52
N GLU A 177 5.00 -12.19 26.98
CA GLU A 177 4.89 -12.77 28.32
C GLU A 177 5.86 -13.94 28.53
N LYS A 178 6.05 -14.82 27.53
CA LYS A 178 7.07 -15.88 27.53
C LYS A 178 8.50 -15.31 27.65
N LEU A 179 8.75 -14.14 27.09
CA LEU A 179 10.02 -13.42 27.23
C LEU A 179 10.14 -12.66 28.56
N GLY A 180 9.23 -12.87 29.50
CA GLY A 180 9.24 -12.23 30.81
C GLY A 180 8.85 -10.74 30.77
N LYS A 181 8.18 -10.30 29.70
CA LYS A 181 7.69 -8.93 29.55
C LYS A 181 6.23 -8.86 29.99
N LYS A 182 5.91 -7.90 30.86
CA LYS A 182 4.52 -7.64 31.25
C LYS A 182 3.79 -6.93 30.12
N VAL A 183 2.64 -7.42 29.71
CA VAL A 183 1.76 -6.75 28.75
C VAL A 183 0.60 -6.12 29.52
N LEU A 184 0.44 -4.81 29.36
CA LEU A 184 -0.57 -4.02 30.05
C LEU A 184 -1.86 -3.93 29.24
N GLU A 185 -1.73 -3.77 27.91
CA GLU A 185 -2.86 -3.56 27.01
C GLU A 185 -2.54 -4.11 25.63
N THR A 186 -3.58 -4.58 24.93
CA THR A 186 -3.51 -4.94 23.52
C THR A 186 -4.63 -4.21 22.78
N GLN A 187 -4.33 -3.58 21.64
CA GLN A 187 -5.28 -2.79 20.89
C GLN A 187 -5.21 -3.10 19.39
N LEU A 188 -6.34 -3.49 18.80
CA LEU A 188 -6.54 -3.50 17.35
C LEU A 188 -7.07 -2.13 16.91
N VAL A 189 -6.46 -1.55 15.88
CA VAL A 189 -6.88 -0.28 15.29
C VAL A 189 -7.23 -0.51 13.83
N TYR A 190 -8.49 -0.33 13.46
CA TYR A 190 -8.97 -0.49 12.09
C TYR A 190 -8.84 0.84 11.33
N VAL A 191 -8.16 0.80 10.16
CA VAL A 191 -7.73 1.96 9.36
C VAL A 191 -8.36 1.97 7.95
#